data_1def5353faae2bf430d3e52fa2466427
#
_entry.id   1def5353faae2bf430d3e52fa2466427
#
_cell.length_a   1.000
_cell.length_b   1.000
_cell.length_c   1.000
_cell.angle_alpha   90.00
_cell.angle_beta   90.00
_cell.angle_gamma   90.00
#
_symmetry.space_group_name_H-M   'P 1'
#
loop_
_entity.id
_entity.type
_entity.pdbx_description
1 polymer ?
#
loop_
_entity_poly.entity_id
_entity_poly.type
_entity_poly.pdbx_seq_one_letter_code
_entity_poly.pdbx_strand_id
1 'polypeptide(L)'
;MIDLIEVNKITDDLIQEFKLLKEDQLYECHLNNTKIGYAIIRKKTNDKLFLILAEKYQNKGYGSDIFKLLLSKVNESVICSVPFENVKMHRIIQKNNGIEIGRNGKEVLYIIEHN
;
A
#
# COMPACT_ATOMS: atom_id res chain seq x y z
N MET A 1 -16.97 -5.70 4.28
CA MET A 1 -16.53 -4.65 3.33
C MET A 1 -15.42 -3.82 3.94
N ILE A 2 -14.42 -3.50 3.15
CA ILE A 2 -13.27 -2.71 3.61
C ILE A 2 -13.43 -1.27 3.17
N ASP A 3 -13.19 -0.35 4.10
CA ASP A 3 -13.19 1.09 3.82
C ASP A 3 -11.83 1.67 4.15
N LEU A 4 -11.39 2.63 3.34
CA LEU A 4 -10.21 3.43 3.62
C LEU A 4 -10.66 4.80 4.11
N ILE A 5 -10.23 5.18 5.29
CA ILE A 5 -10.58 6.45 5.90
C ILE A 5 -9.33 7.30 6.02
N GLU A 6 -9.30 8.44 5.33
CA GLU A 6 -8.13 9.30 5.36
C GLU A 6 -7.92 9.90 6.75
N VAL A 7 -6.68 9.86 7.21
CA VAL A 7 -6.29 10.49 8.48
C VAL A 7 -5.94 11.93 8.19
N ASN A 8 -6.83 12.86 8.55
CA ASN A 8 -6.66 14.28 8.25
C ASN A 8 -5.71 14.99 9.23
N LYS A 9 -5.62 14.48 10.45
CA LYS A 9 -4.73 15.06 11.45
C LYS A 9 -3.64 14.06 11.80
N ILE A 10 -2.48 14.26 11.18
CA ILE A 10 -1.34 13.38 11.39
C ILE A 10 -0.52 13.88 12.56
N THR A 11 -0.40 13.05 13.60
CA THR A 11 0.34 13.38 14.82
C THR A 11 1.80 12.99 14.68
N ASP A 12 2.65 13.52 15.58
CA ASP A 12 4.06 13.17 15.61
C ASP A 12 4.25 11.67 15.87
N ASP A 13 3.39 11.06 16.67
CA ASP A 13 3.46 9.63 16.96
C ASP A 13 3.25 8.81 15.68
N LEU A 14 2.28 9.21 14.85
CA LEU A 14 2.03 8.52 13.57
C LEU A 14 3.19 8.71 12.61
N ILE A 15 3.78 9.90 12.58
CA ILE A 15 4.94 10.15 11.73
C ILE A 15 6.09 9.23 12.10
N GLN A 16 6.35 9.07 13.40
CA GLN A 16 7.42 8.21 13.88
C GLN A 16 7.12 6.74 13.63
N GLU A 17 5.91 6.31 13.95
CA GLU A 17 5.52 4.90 13.83
C GLU A 17 5.64 4.40 12.38
N PHE A 18 5.16 5.18 11.41
CA PHE A 18 5.12 4.76 10.02
C PHE A 18 6.21 5.41 9.16
N LYS A 19 7.09 6.20 9.76
CA LYS A 19 8.16 6.91 9.05
C LYS A 19 7.60 7.73 7.90
N LEU A 20 6.54 8.50 8.18
CA LEU A 20 5.84 9.27 7.16
C LEU A 20 6.71 10.42 6.64
N LEU A 21 6.60 10.67 5.35
CA LEU A 21 7.20 11.81 4.69
C LEU A 21 6.16 12.92 4.55
N LYS A 22 6.62 14.13 4.25
CA LYS A 22 5.81 15.34 4.30
C LYS A 22 4.49 15.26 3.53
N GLU A 23 4.49 14.63 2.35
CA GLU A 23 3.31 14.61 1.49
C GLU A 23 2.62 13.24 1.45
N ASP A 24 2.97 12.36 2.40
CA ASP A 24 2.33 11.06 2.48
C ASP A 24 0.87 11.22 2.87
N GLN A 25 0.00 10.46 2.20
CA GLN A 25 -1.40 10.33 2.59
C GLN A 25 -1.55 9.04 3.39
N LEU A 26 -2.05 9.16 4.61
CA LEU A 26 -2.25 8.03 5.51
C LEU A 26 -3.74 7.71 5.58
N TYR A 27 -4.07 6.44 5.49
CA TYR A 27 -5.44 5.93 5.62
C TYR A 27 -5.50 4.88 6.72
N GLU A 28 -6.60 4.88 7.47
CA GLU A 28 -6.96 3.74 8.30
C GLU A 28 -7.77 2.78 7.45
N CYS A 29 -7.47 1.48 7.58
CA CYS A 29 -8.24 0.43 6.91
C CYS A 29 -9.25 -0.13 7.91
N HIS A 30 -10.52 -0.11 7.56
CA HIS A 30 -11.58 -0.58 8.43
C HIS A 30 -12.34 -1.73 7.77
N LEU A 31 -12.57 -2.78 8.53
CA LEU A 31 -13.43 -3.90 8.14
C LEU A 31 -14.65 -3.86 9.02
N ASN A 32 -15.80 -3.51 8.44
CA ASN A 32 -17.07 -3.40 9.17
C ASN A 32 -16.93 -2.56 10.47
N ASN A 33 -16.31 -1.38 10.33
CA ASN A 33 -16.08 -0.42 11.41
C ASN A 33 -15.00 -0.81 12.42
N THR A 34 -14.25 -1.87 12.16
CA THR A 34 -13.11 -2.25 13.00
C THR A 34 -11.82 -1.91 12.26
N LYS A 35 -10.96 -1.14 12.89
CA LYS A 35 -9.66 -0.83 12.29
C LYS A 35 -8.79 -2.07 12.24
N ILE A 36 -8.33 -2.44 11.04
CA ILE A 36 -7.52 -3.64 10.83
C ILE A 36 -6.09 -3.32 10.40
N GLY A 37 -5.81 -2.07 10.05
CA GLY A 37 -4.48 -1.68 9.63
C GLY A 37 -4.44 -0.28 9.06
N TYR A 38 -3.35 0.00 8.35
CA TYR A 38 -3.09 1.31 7.74
C TYR A 38 -2.62 1.13 6.31
N ALA A 39 -2.83 2.15 5.51
CA ALA A 39 -2.34 2.21 4.15
C ALA A 39 -1.75 3.59 3.88
N ILE A 40 -0.74 3.66 3.04
CA ILE A 40 -0.03 4.91 2.75
C ILE A 40 0.12 5.06 1.24
N ILE A 41 -0.22 6.25 0.74
CA ILE A 41 0.10 6.64 -0.62
C ILE A 41 1.21 7.69 -0.54
N ARG A 42 2.36 7.36 -1.10
CA ARG A 42 3.52 8.27 -1.12
C ARG A 42 3.65 8.85 -2.50
N LYS A 43 3.49 10.16 -2.59
CA LYS A 43 3.56 10.89 -3.86
C LYS A 43 4.90 11.61 -3.97
N LYS A 44 5.72 11.16 -4.88
CA LYS A 44 6.98 11.81 -5.26
C LYS A 44 7.03 11.84 -6.78
N THR A 45 8.07 11.25 -7.36
CA THR A 45 8.18 11.15 -8.81
C THR A 45 7.08 10.25 -9.38
N ASN A 46 6.83 9.13 -8.69
CA ASN A 46 5.73 8.20 -9.00
C ASN A 46 5.05 7.83 -7.70
N ASP A 47 3.76 7.55 -7.77
CA ASP A 47 3.03 7.13 -6.58
C ASP A 47 3.54 5.77 -6.10
N LYS A 48 3.68 5.62 -4.80
CA LYS A 48 4.06 4.38 -4.14
C LYS A 48 3.01 4.03 -3.11
N LEU A 49 2.67 2.76 -3.04
CA LEU A 49 1.64 2.27 -2.14
C LEU A 49 2.25 1.36 -1.08
N PHE A 50 1.84 1.56 0.16
CA PHE A 50 2.23 0.71 1.26
C PHE A 50 0.98 0.31 2.03
N LEU A 51 0.97 -0.92 2.56
CA LEU A 51 -0.11 -1.33 3.44
C LEU A 51 0.45 -2.13 4.61
N ILE A 52 -0.18 -1.96 5.75
CA ILE A 52 0.23 -2.58 7.00
C ILE A 52 -1.03 -3.12 7.67
N LEU A 53 -1.10 -4.44 7.83
CA LEU A 53 -2.22 -5.09 8.50
C LEU A 53 -1.79 -5.66 9.84
N ALA A 54 -2.68 -5.57 10.83
CA ALA A 54 -2.48 -6.27 12.08
C ALA A 54 -2.41 -7.77 11.80
N GLU A 55 -1.59 -8.49 12.56
CA GLU A 55 -1.25 -9.89 12.29
C GLU A 55 -2.50 -10.78 12.14
N LYS A 56 -3.48 -10.61 13.01
CA LYS A 56 -4.69 -11.43 12.99
C LYS A 56 -5.55 -11.25 11.74
N TYR A 57 -5.30 -10.20 10.96
CA TYR A 57 -6.04 -9.93 9.73
C TYR A 57 -5.24 -10.28 8.48
N GLN A 58 -4.02 -10.79 8.64
CA GLN A 58 -3.21 -11.22 7.51
C GLN A 58 -3.69 -12.57 6.99
N ASN A 59 -3.30 -12.90 5.75
CA ASN A 59 -3.62 -14.19 5.12
C ASN A 59 -5.12 -14.46 4.89
N LYS A 60 -5.93 -13.40 4.80
CA LYS A 60 -7.38 -13.52 4.60
C LYS A 60 -7.87 -12.79 3.34
N GLY A 61 -6.95 -12.32 2.50
CA GLY A 61 -7.30 -11.62 1.27
C GLY A 61 -7.55 -10.12 1.44
N TYR A 62 -7.51 -9.60 2.64
CA TYR A 62 -7.78 -8.17 2.88
C TYR A 62 -6.72 -7.27 2.25
N GLY A 63 -5.45 -7.71 2.24
CA GLY A 63 -4.39 -6.93 1.62
C GLY A 63 -4.64 -6.66 0.15
N SER A 64 -5.15 -7.65 -0.59
CA SER A 64 -5.49 -7.47 -2.00
C SER A 64 -6.62 -6.47 -2.18
N ASP A 65 -7.65 -6.53 -1.33
CA ASP A 65 -8.78 -5.61 -1.39
C ASP A 65 -8.34 -4.18 -1.08
N ILE A 66 -7.49 -4.01 -0.05
CA ILE A 66 -6.95 -2.70 0.31
C ILE A 66 -6.11 -2.15 -0.84
N PHE A 67 -5.29 -2.97 -1.45
CA PHE A 67 -4.43 -2.55 -2.55
C PHE A 67 -5.25 -2.04 -3.73
N LYS A 68 -6.33 -2.74 -4.07
CA LYS A 68 -7.25 -2.30 -5.13
C LYS A 68 -7.89 -0.95 -4.81
N LEU A 69 -8.29 -0.76 -3.55
CA LEU A 69 -8.86 0.51 -3.12
C LEU A 69 -7.83 1.65 -3.22
N LEU A 70 -6.57 1.39 -2.84
CA LEU A 70 -5.51 2.37 -2.99
C LEU A 70 -5.29 2.73 -4.45
N LEU A 71 -5.25 1.74 -5.33
CA LEU A 71 -5.09 1.98 -6.76
C LEU A 71 -6.19 2.88 -7.32
N SER A 72 -7.41 2.75 -6.80
CA SER A 72 -8.53 3.59 -7.24
C SER A 72 -8.36 5.06 -6.87
N LYS A 73 -7.48 5.36 -5.94
CA LYS A 73 -7.25 6.72 -5.45
C LYS A 73 -6.10 7.44 -6.14
N VAL A 74 -5.35 6.75 -7.00
CA VAL A 74 -4.23 7.33 -7.72
C VAL A 74 -4.58 7.44 -9.21
N ASN A 75 -4.06 8.48 -9.87
CA ASN A 75 -4.35 8.76 -11.27
C ASN A 75 -3.18 8.47 -12.19
N GLU A 76 -2.05 8.10 -11.64
CA GLU A 76 -0.82 7.87 -12.39
C GLU A 76 -0.30 6.47 -12.14
N SER A 77 0.71 6.09 -12.91
CA SER A 77 1.36 4.80 -12.72
C SER A 77 1.98 4.71 -11.32
N VAL A 78 1.94 3.52 -10.75
CA VAL A 78 2.46 3.25 -9.41
C VAL A 78 3.69 2.37 -9.52
N ILE A 79 4.75 2.72 -8.80
CA ILE A 79 5.94 1.88 -8.69
C ILE A 79 5.98 1.25 -7.31
N CYS A 80 6.14 -0.07 -7.27
CA CYS A 80 6.23 -0.82 -6.03
C CYS A 80 7.58 -1.52 -5.96
N SER A 81 8.23 -1.40 -4.80
CA SER A 81 9.49 -2.08 -4.52
C SER A 81 9.19 -3.15 -3.47
N VAL A 82 9.42 -4.41 -3.80
CA VAL A 82 9.01 -5.54 -2.97
C VAL A 82 10.18 -6.46 -2.68
N PRO A 83 10.49 -6.72 -1.39
CA PRO A 83 11.52 -7.68 -1.05
C PRO A 83 11.25 -9.05 -1.67
N PHE A 84 12.31 -9.75 -2.08
CA PHE A 84 12.18 -11.06 -2.74
C PHE A 84 11.34 -12.04 -1.92
N GLU A 85 11.51 -12.04 -0.61
CA GLU A 85 10.85 -13.00 0.26
C GLU A 85 9.37 -12.68 0.54
N ASN A 86 8.90 -11.49 0.17
CA ASN A 86 7.51 -11.12 0.41
C ASN A 86 6.58 -11.66 -0.67
N VAL A 87 6.40 -12.98 -0.67
CA VAL A 87 5.63 -13.70 -1.70
C VAL A 87 4.21 -13.18 -1.83
N LYS A 88 3.58 -12.86 -0.71
CA LYS A 88 2.19 -12.36 -0.70
C LYS A 88 2.06 -11.07 -1.48
N MET A 89 2.97 -10.12 -1.27
CA MET A 89 2.91 -8.84 -1.94
C MET A 89 3.18 -8.98 -3.43
N HIS A 90 4.11 -9.86 -3.82
CA HIS A 90 4.33 -10.17 -5.24
C HIS A 90 3.04 -10.63 -5.92
N ARG A 91 2.30 -11.52 -5.26
CA ARG A 91 1.03 -12.04 -5.80
C ARG A 91 -0.02 -10.95 -5.92
N ILE A 92 -0.14 -10.08 -4.92
CA ILE A 92 -1.09 -8.96 -4.94
C ILE A 92 -0.80 -8.04 -6.13
N ILE A 93 0.47 -7.69 -6.31
CA ILE A 93 0.88 -6.79 -7.39
C ILE A 93 0.65 -7.44 -8.75
N GLN A 94 1.00 -8.71 -8.91
CA GLN A 94 0.79 -9.43 -10.16
C GLN A 94 -0.69 -9.57 -10.51
N LYS A 95 -1.55 -9.80 -9.53
CA LYS A 95 -3.00 -9.84 -9.74
C LYS A 95 -3.56 -8.50 -10.18
N ASN A 96 -2.88 -7.41 -9.86
CA ASN A 96 -3.31 -6.07 -10.25
C ASN A 96 -2.53 -5.56 -11.46
N ASN A 97 -2.05 -6.47 -12.29
CA ASN A 97 -1.37 -6.17 -13.57
C ASN A 97 -0.01 -5.50 -13.40
N GLY A 98 0.65 -5.74 -12.28
CA GLY A 98 2.01 -5.25 -12.08
C GLY A 98 2.99 -5.96 -13.00
N ILE A 99 3.88 -5.19 -13.61
CA ILE A 99 4.91 -5.68 -14.52
C ILE A 99 6.27 -5.44 -13.89
N GLU A 100 7.08 -6.48 -13.82
CA GLU A 100 8.44 -6.34 -13.31
C GLU A 100 9.26 -5.49 -14.26
N ILE A 101 9.88 -4.42 -13.74
CA ILE A 101 10.71 -3.51 -14.54
C ILE A 101 12.17 -3.55 -14.15
N GLY A 102 12.53 -4.24 -13.08
CA GLY A 102 13.91 -4.35 -12.67
C GLY A 102 14.07 -4.93 -11.29
N ARG A 103 15.31 -5.01 -10.86
CA ARG A 103 15.65 -5.50 -9.53
C ARG A 103 16.71 -4.58 -8.94
N ASN A 104 16.61 -4.35 -7.64
CA ASN A 104 17.51 -3.48 -6.92
C ASN A 104 17.88 -4.15 -5.60
N GLY A 105 19.12 -4.67 -5.52
CA GLY A 105 19.57 -5.36 -4.32
C GLY A 105 18.70 -6.56 -4.01
N LYS A 106 17.94 -6.48 -2.92
CA LYS A 106 17.09 -7.57 -2.44
C LYS A 106 15.62 -7.37 -2.81
N GLU A 107 15.32 -6.44 -3.72
CA GLU A 107 13.96 -6.09 -4.05
C GLU A 107 13.68 -6.20 -5.53
N VAL A 108 12.43 -6.51 -5.86
CA VAL A 108 11.92 -6.50 -7.22
C VAL A 108 11.10 -5.22 -7.41
N LEU A 109 11.32 -4.55 -8.54
CA LEU A 109 10.59 -3.34 -8.89
C LEU A 109 9.48 -3.69 -9.89
N TYR A 110 8.28 -3.24 -9.58
CA TYR A 110 7.11 -3.40 -10.44
C TYR A 110 6.54 -2.05 -10.81
N ILE A 111 5.94 -1.98 -11.99
CA ILE A 111 5.09 -0.85 -12.35
C ILE A 111 3.67 -1.36 -12.58
N ILE A 112 2.70 -0.59 -12.09
CA ILE A 112 1.29 -0.81 -12.38
C ILE A 112 0.83 0.43 -13.14
N GLU A 113 0.52 0.24 -14.41
CA GLU A 113 0.10 1.35 -15.25
C GLU A 113 -1.38 1.66 -15.03
N HIS A 114 -1.69 2.93 -14.98
CA HIS A 114 -3.06 3.40 -14.81
C HIS A 114 -3.67 3.65 -16.20
N ASN A 115 -4.79 3.02 -16.45
CA ASN A 115 -5.50 3.18 -17.71
C ASN A 115 -6.61 4.23 -17.62
#